data_a422085d9f4f2d91fa5d31d53acc233a
#
_entry.id   a422085d9f4f2d91fa5d31d53acc233a
#
_cell.length_a   1.000
_cell.length_b   1.000
_cell.length_c   1.000
_cell.angle_alpha   90.00
_cell.angle_beta   90.00
_cell.angle_gamma   90.00
#
_symmetry.space_group_name_H-M   'P 1'
#
loop_
_entity.id
_entity.type
_entity.pdbx_description
1 polymer ?
#
loop_
_entity_poly.entity_id
_entity_poly.type
_entity_poly.pdbx_seq_one_letter_code
_entity_poly.pdbx_strand_id
1 'polypeptide(L)'
;MNRFVQNICFTVLVLLYSVQGLCQTSTADNAEHDHAPQAAIASAHPLATQTGLAILEQGGNAFDAAIAVTAVLAVVEPYSSGIGGGGFYLLHQKEDDSYVMLDARERAPLRAHKDLYLDEQGEVIAGASINGASSAGIPGIPAALVHLADNYGNLKLPQTLAPAIGYAKDGFSVDEYYQRMATFRLKALQENSAASAIFLQQGEVPELGYKVIQRDLAKTLEIIAESGFSGFYENGLAWKMVRDVRKHGGIWTMKDMGTYAVKERSPEVVIYKGMRLVSASLPSSGGLVLSEILQMLAEFDLEEMDEVQRIHFIVEAMRRAYRDRAQYM
;
A
#
# COMPACT_ATOMS: atom_id res chain seq x y z
N MET A 1 57.86 63.84 -16.53
CA MET A 1 57.53 63.13 -15.27
C MET A 1 56.02 63.12 -15.03
N ASN A 2 55.14 62.97 -16.02
CA ASN A 2 53.73 63.09 -15.74
C ASN A 2 52.79 62.08 -16.48
N ARG A 3 53.29 61.33 -17.46
CA ARG A 3 52.45 60.32 -18.11
C ARG A 3 52.59 58.91 -17.56
N PHE A 4 53.76 58.61 -16.96
CA PHE A 4 54.02 57.29 -16.39
C PHE A 4 53.34 57.09 -15.05
N VAL A 5 53.21 58.12 -14.23
CA VAL A 5 52.53 58.07 -12.91
C VAL A 5 51.01 58.08 -13.10
N GLN A 6 50.43 58.76 -14.11
CA GLN A 6 49.02 58.73 -14.38
C GLN A 6 48.52 57.33 -14.88
N ASN A 7 49.34 56.64 -15.67
CA ASN A 7 48.99 55.32 -16.15
C ASN A 7 49.06 54.25 -15.05
N ILE A 8 49.97 54.36 -14.09
CA ILE A 8 50.05 53.46 -12.95
C ILE A 8 48.88 53.68 -12.00
N CYS A 9 48.47 54.92 -11.73
CA CYS A 9 47.29 55.19 -10.89
C CYS A 9 45.97 54.71 -11.52
N PHE A 10 45.85 54.81 -12.87
CA PHE A 10 44.67 54.32 -13.56
C PHE A 10 44.58 52.79 -13.61
N THR A 11 45.71 52.11 -13.75
CA THR A 11 45.81 50.65 -13.74
C THR A 11 45.55 50.05 -12.32
N VAL A 12 46.02 50.71 -11.30
CA VAL A 12 45.74 50.30 -9.89
C VAL A 12 44.29 50.56 -9.52
N LEU A 13 43.67 51.64 -10.01
CA LEU A 13 42.25 51.95 -9.75
C LEU A 13 41.32 50.93 -10.43
N VAL A 14 41.65 50.51 -11.65
CA VAL A 14 40.89 49.48 -12.39
C VAL A 14 41.04 48.07 -11.75
N LEU A 15 42.20 47.75 -11.23
CA LEU A 15 42.43 46.51 -10.49
C LEU A 15 41.73 46.49 -9.12
N LEU A 16 41.58 47.64 -8.45
CA LEU A 16 40.80 47.73 -7.21
C LEU A 16 39.28 47.63 -7.44
N TYR A 17 38.77 48.07 -8.58
CA TYR A 17 37.34 47.86 -8.93
C TYR A 17 37.04 46.46 -9.40
N SER A 18 37.98 45.71 -9.95
CA SER A 18 37.78 44.30 -10.35
C SER A 18 37.84 43.30 -9.19
N VAL A 19 38.42 43.69 -8.04
CA VAL A 19 38.46 42.84 -6.82
C VAL A 19 37.20 43.02 -5.96
N GLN A 20 36.49 44.16 -6.07
CA GLN A 20 35.23 44.36 -5.37
C GLN A 20 34.01 43.63 -6.02
N GLY A 21 34.15 43.16 -7.29
CA GLY A 21 33.13 42.40 -7.97
C GLY A 21 33.12 40.90 -7.71
N LEU A 22 34.12 40.36 -6.94
CA LEU A 22 34.24 38.93 -6.69
C LEU A 22 33.99 38.51 -5.23
N CYS A 23 33.60 39.46 -4.36
CA CYS A 23 33.07 39.16 -3.03
C CYS A 23 31.54 39.32 -3.07
N GLN A 24 30.87 38.60 -3.99
CA GLN A 24 29.54 38.17 -3.70
C GLN A 24 29.68 37.16 -2.53
N THR A 25 29.53 37.67 -1.32
CA THR A 25 29.05 36.81 -0.25
C THR A 25 27.82 36.10 -0.79
N SER A 26 27.98 34.81 -1.07
CA SER A 26 26.89 33.90 -1.01
C SER A 26 26.28 34.15 0.38
N THR A 27 25.30 35.03 0.45
CA THR A 27 24.28 34.89 1.46
C THR A 27 23.81 33.46 1.26
N ALA A 28 24.30 32.58 2.13
CA ALA A 28 23.54 31.37 2.39
C ALA A 28 22.12 31.89 2.56
N ASP A 29 21.29 31.65 1.54
CA ASP A 29 19.86 31.68 1.70
C ASP A 29 19.64 30.96 3.04
N ASN A 30 19.28 31.73 4.06
CA ASN A 30 18.53 31.15 5.14
C ASN A 30 17.35 30.51 4.40
N ALA A 31 17.49 29.25 4.07
CA ALA A 31 16.36 28.42 3.77
C ALA A 31 15.44 28.73 4.95
N GLU A 32 14.43 29.58 4.69
CA GLU A 32 13.25 29.59 5.52
C GLU A 32 13.05 28.12 5.83
N HIS A 33 13.06 27.78 7.10
CA HIS A 33 12.68 26.43 7.52
C HIS A 33 11.29 26.29 6.96
N ASP A 34 11.25 25.72 5.78
CA ASP A 34 10.03 25.39 5.09
C ASP A 34 9.23 24.63 6.11
N HIS A 35 8.15 25.22 6.55
CA HIS A 35 7.28 24.56 7.53
C HIS A 35 7.03 23.19 6.96
N ALA A 36 7.30 22.13 7.74
CA ALA A 36 7.08 20.77 7.31
C ALA A 36 5.73 20.71 6.60
N PRO A 37 5.65 20.18 5.39
CA PRO A 37 4.43 20.23 4.59
C PRO A 37 3.29 19.75 5.48
N GLN A 38 2.16 20.46 5.46
CA GLN A 38 1.01 20.16 6.32
C GLN A 38 0.50 18.74 6.13
N ALA A 39 0.88 18.09 5.02
CA ALA A 39 0.55 16.71 4.69
C ALA A 39 1.70 16.04 3.92
N ALA A 40 1.85 14.73 4.13
CA ALA A 40 2.79 13.89 3.39
C ALA A 40 2.14 12.56 3.04
N ILE A 41 2.49 12.02 1.86
CA ILE A 41 2.03 10.72 1.40
C ILE A 41 3.23 9.93 0.87
N ALA A 42 3.32 8.68 1.28
CA ALA A 42 4.24 7.71 0.71
C ALA A 42 3.45 6.46 0.29
N SER A 43 3.63 6.00 -0.93
CA SER A 43 3.02 4.76 -1.43
C SER A 43 3.98 4.03 -2.37
N ALA A 44 3.65 2.78 -2.72
CA ALA A 44 4.49 1.94 -3.55
C ALA A 44 4.60 2.40 -5.02
N HIS A 45 3.67 3.26 -5.49
CA HIS A 45 3.65 3.71 -6.88
C HIS A 45 3.48 5.24 -7.00
N PRO A 46 4.28 5.93 -7.84
CA PRO A 46 4.21 7.39 -7.98
C PRO A 46 2.81 7.92 -8.33
N LEU A 47 2.07 7.25 -9.21
CA LEU A 47 0.70 7.64 -9.58
C LEU A 47 -0.25 7.61 -8.38
N ALA A 48 -0.10 6.64 -7.48
CA ALA A 48 -0.90 6.56 -6.28
C ALA A 48 -0.54 7.67 -5.28
N THR A 49 0.76 7.96 -5.08
CA THR A 49 1.22 9.08 -4.23
C THR A 49 0.70 10.42 -4.75
N GLN A 50 0.84 10.68 -6.06
CA GLN A 50 0.33 11.91 -6.69
C GLN A 50 -1.19 12.04 -6.54
N THR A 51 -1.91 10.93 -6.70
CA THR A 51 -3.37 10.91 -6.51
C THR A 51 -3.74 11.28 -5.09
N GLY A 52 -3.08 10.70 -4.09
CA GLY A 52 -3.36 11.02 -2.69
C GLY A 52 -3.13 12.51 -2.38
N LEU A 53 -2.04 13.10 -2.87
CA LEU A 53 -1.79 14.55 -2.74
C LEU A 53 -2.90 15.38 -3.41
N ALA A 54 -3.31 15.02 -4.63
CA ALA A 54 -4.39 15.72 -5.33
C ALA A 54 -5.74 15.62 -4.59
N ILE A 55 -6.01 14.53 -3.88
CA ILE A 55 -7.20 14.39 -3.03
C ILE A 55 -7.14 15.34 -1.82
N LEU A 56 -5.97 15.47 -1.19
CA LEU A 56 -5.77 16.43 -0.10
C LEU A 56 -5.96 17.88 -0.58
N GLU A 57 -5.43 18.24 -1.75
CA GLU A 57 -5.60 19.57 -2.37
C GLU A 57 -7.07 19.88 -2.70
N GLN A 58 -7.89 18.87 -2.95
CA GLN A 58 -9.34 18.99 -3.18
C GLN A 58 -10.15 19.14 -1.89
N GLY A 59 -9.50 19.22 -0.72
CA GLY A 59 -10.15 19.32 0.57
C GLY A 59 -10.50 17.99 1.24
N GLY A 60 -9.99 16.87 0.69
CA GLY A 60 -10.04 15.58 1.34
C GLY A 60 -9.13 15.53 2.57
N ASN A 61 -9.41 14.61 3.48
CA ASN A 61 -8.55 14.32 4.61
C ASN A 61 -7.62 13.11 4.35
N ALA A 62 -6.86 12.69 5.34
CA ALA A 62 -5.94 11.55 5.21
C ALA A 62 -6.67 10.23 4.86
N PHE A 63 -7.91 10.06 5.30
CA PHE A 63 -8.71 8.88 5.03
C PHE A 63 -9.21 8.86 3.57
N ASP A 64 -9.61 10.02 3.03
CA ASP A 64 -9.93 10.17 1.60
C ASP A 64 -8.72 9.87 0.71
N ALA A 65 -7.55 10.39 1.10
CA ALA A 65 -6.30 10.09 0.42
C ALA A 65 -5.97 8.58 0.47
N ALA A 66 -6.18 7.92 1.62
CA ALA A 66 -5.96 6.47 1.75
C ALA A 66 -6.90 5.66 0.86
N ILE A 67 -8.18 6.06 0.72
CA ILE A 67 -9.13 5.44 -0.21
C ILE A 67 -8.61 5.54 -1.66
N ALA A 68 -8.25 6.74 -2.09
CA ALA A 68 -7.80 6.99 -3.46
C ALA A 68 -6.48 6.28 -3.77
N VAL A 69 -5.51 6.34 -2.86
CA VAL A 69 -4.22 5.63 -2.98
C VAL A 69 -4.45 4.12 -3.09
N THR A 70 -5.27 3.53 -2.20
CA THR A 70 -5.58 2.09 -2.25
C THR A 70 -6.23 1.69 -3.57
N ALA A 71 -7.21 2.48 -4.04
CA ALA A 71 -7.90 2.19 -5.29
C ALA A 71 -6.97 2.34 -6.51
N VAL A 72 -6.08 3.34 -6.53
CA VAL A 72 -5.09 3.49 -7.62
C VAL A 72 -4.05 2.39 -7.58
N LEU A 73 -3.52 2.01 -6.41
CA LEU A 73 -2.60 0.87 -6.28
C LEU A 73 -3.24 -0.42 -6.80
N ALA A 74 -4.53 -0.64 -6.56
CA ALA A 74 -5.25 -1.81 -7.09
C ALA A 74 -5.29 -1.86 -8.62
N VAL A 75 -5.09 -0.72 -9.30
CA VAL A 75 -5.01 -0.62 -10.77
C VAL A 75 -3.57 -0.73 -11.26
N VAL A 76 -2.66 0.08 -10.68
CA VAL A 76 -1.30 0.28 -11.21
C VAL A 76 -0.27 -0.70 -10.67
N GLU A 77 -0.59 -1.40 -9.59
CA GLU A 77 0.22 -2.47 -8.97
C GLU A 77 -0.53 -3.81 -8.90
N PRO A 78 -1.02 -4.37 -10.01
CA PRO A 78 -1.85 -5.59 -10.00
C PRO A 78 -1.11 -6.83 -9.47
N TYR A 79 0.19 -6.76 -9.32
CA TYR A 79 1.07 -7.81 -8.78
C TYR A 79 1.20 -7.77 -7.24
N SER A 80 0.83 -6.67 -6.59
CA SER A 80 0.96 -6.48 -5.13
C SER A 80 -0.32 -6.01 -4.47
N SER A 81 -1.23 -5.40 -5.24
CA SER A 81 -2.47 -4.79 -4.76
C SER A 81 -3.67 -5.21 -5.59
N GLY A 82 -4.87 -5.03 -5.06
CA GLY A 82 -6.09 -5.33 -5.79
C GLY A 82 -7.34 -5.19 -4.92
N ILE A 83 -8.50 -4.98 -5.56
CA ILE A 83 -9.78 -4.95 -4.85
C ILE A 83 -10.33 -6.35 -4.55
N GLY A 84 -9.71 -7.41 -5.10
CA GLY A 84 -10.10 -8.81 -4.85
C GLY A 84 -9.49 -9.41 -3.58
N GLY A 85 -8.65 -8.66 -2.88
CA GLY A 85 -7.96 -9.06 -1.65
C GLY A 85 -8.47 -8.36 -0.41
N GLY A 86 -7.62 -8.30 0.61
CA GLY A 86 -7.88 -7.63 1.88
C GLY A 86 -6.65 -6.90 2.41
N GLY A 87 -6.82 -6.26 3.56
CA GLY A 87 -5.75 -5.51 4.19
C GLY A 87 -6.13 -4.99 5.56
N PHE A 88 -5.20 -4.23 6.13
CA PHE A 88 -5.40 -3.51 7.39
C PHE A 88 -5.15 -2.02 7.16
N TYR A 89 -5.92 -1.20 7.85
CA TYR A 89 -5.71 0.24 7.94
C TYR A 89 -5.52 0.59 9.41
N LEU A 90 -4.42 1.24 9.74
CA LEU A 90 -4.19 1.80 11.06
C LEU A 90 -4.51 3.30 10.98
N LEU A 91 -5.57 3.69 11.66
CA LEU A 91 -6.12 5.04 11.62
C LEU A 91 -5.76 5.78 12.92
N HIS A 92 -5.41 7.05 12.80
CA HIS A 92 -5.24 7.96 13.91
C HIS A 92 -6.15 9.17 13.72
N GLN A 93 -7.01 9.43 14.68
CA GLN A 93 -7.87 10.62 14.76
C GLN A 93 -7.24 11.61 15.74
N LYS A 94 -6.83 12.76 15.22
CA LYS A 94 -6.11 13.76 16.01
C LYS A 94 -6.99 14.43 17.07
N GLU A 95 -8.28 14.50 16.82
CA GLU A 95 -9.26 15.24 17.64
C GLU A 95 -9.31 14.71 19.07
N ASP A 96 -9.20 13.40 19.24
CA ASP A 96 -9.29 12.71 20.55
C ASP A 96 -8.07 11.80 20.82
N ASP A 97 -7.04 11.89 19.98
CA ASP A 97 -5.83 11.03 20.00
C ASP A 97 -6.18 9.52 19.96
N SER A 98 -7.28 9.17 19.31
CA SER A 98 -7.73 7.78 19.20
C SER A 98 -7.08 7.05 18.04
N TYR A 99 -6.93 5.74 18.21
CA TYR A 99 -6.39 4.85 17.19
C TYR A 99 -7.35 3.70 16.94
N VAL A 100 -7.61 3.42 15.67
CA VAL A 100 -8.45 2.29 15.24
C VAL A 100 -7.67 1.47 14.23
N MET A 101 -7.68 0.15 14.39
CA MET A 101 -7.26 -0.78 13.35
C MET A 101 -8.50 -1.30 12.62
N LEU A 102 -8.65 -0.91 11.36
CA LEU A 102 -9.68 -1.45 10.48
C LEU A 102 -9.18 -2.76 9.87
N ASP A 103 -9.82 -3.86 10.25
CA ASP A 103 -9.55 -5.20 9.74
C ASP A 103 -10.48 -5.48 8.55
N ALA A 104 -9.91 -5.40 7.37
CA ALA A 104 -10.53 -5.73 6.09
C ALA A 104 -9.84 -6.91 5.40
N ARG A 105 -9.31 -7.85 6.18
CA ARG A 105 -8.76 -9.11 5.65
C ARG A 105 -9.82 -9.90 4.92
N GLU A 106 -9.38 -10.69 3.96
CA GLU A 106 -10.23 -11.67 3.30
C GLU A 106 -10.80 -12.65 4.32
N ARG A 107 -12.02 -13.07 4.09
CA ARG A 107 -12.64 -14.11 4.89
C ARG A 107 -12.68 -15.42 4.11
N ALA A 108 -12.36 -16.52 4.79
CA ALA A 108 -12.58 -17.84 4.22
C ALA A 108 -14.08 -18.01 3.88
N PRO A 109 -14.42 -18.60 2.72
CA PRO A 109 -15.81 -18.95 2.42
C PRO A 109 -16.43 -19.85 3.52
N LEU A 110 -17.69 -19.68 3.81
CA LEU A 110 -18.41 -20.45 4.86
C LEU A 110 -18.38 -21.96 4.67
N ARG A 111 -18.08 -22.42 3.46
CA ARG A 111 -17.88 -23.82 3.11
C ARG A 111 -16.46 -24.33 3.27
N ALA A 112 -15.50 -23.46 3.62
CA ALA A 112 -14.12 -23.87 3.85
C ALA A 112 -14.05 -24.88 5.01
N HIS A 113 -13.24 -25.90 4.84
CA HIS A 113 -12.99 -26.93 5.84
C HIS A 113 -11.50 -27.28 5.86
N LYS A 114 -11.05 -27.97 6.89
CA LYS A 114 -9.62 -28.26 7.12
C LYS A 114 -8.95 -29.06 6.00
N ASP A 115 -9.72 -29.86 5.27
CA ASP A 115 -9.21 -30.76 4.22
C ASP A 115 -9.42 -30.16 2.81
N LEU A 116 -9.73 -28.86 2.67
CA LEU A 116 -10.06 -28.22 1.39
C LEU A 116 -8.97 -28.37 0.32
N TYR A 117 -7.72 -28.47 0.74
CA TYR A 117 -6.54 -28.56 -0.14
C TYR A 117 -5.84 -29.94 -0.06
N LEU A 118 -6.54 -30.96 0.44
CA LEU A 118 -6.05 -32.34 0.47
C LEU A 118 -6.73 -33.16 -0.62
N ASP A 119 -6.02 -34.15 -1.15
CA ASP A 119 -6.58 -35.14 -2.04
C ASP A 119 -7.32 -36.28 -1.28
N GLU A 120 -7.83 -37.27 -1.99
CA GLU A 120 -8.55 -38.39 -1.40
C GLU A 120 -7.69 -39.27 -0.48
N GLN A 121 -6.37 -39.18 -0.61
CA GLN A 121 -5.39 -39.87 0.21
C GLN A 121 -4.98 -39.08 1.45
N GLY A 122 -5.44 -37.81 1.55
CA GLY A 122 -5.09 -36.89 2.63
C GLY A 122 -3.79 -36.13 2.41
N GLU A 123 -3.20 -36.23 1.22
CA GLU A 123 -1.98 -35.50 0.86
C GLU A 123 -2.28 -34.10 0.31
N VAL A 124 -1.34 -33.17 0.51
CA VAL A 124 -1.49 -31.77 0.10
C VAL A 124 -1.45 -31.66 -1.43
N ILE A 125 -2.51 -31.11 -2.03
CA ILE A 125 -2.54 -30.78 -3.47
C ILE A 125 -1.65 -29.56 -3.71
N ALA A 126 -0.52 -29.78 -4.37
CA ALA A 126 0.48 -28.74 -4.62
C ALA A 126 -0.11 -27.50 -5.33
N GLY A 127 0.04 -26.33 -4.72
CA GLY A 127 -0.42 -25.03 -5.26
C GLY A 127 -1.92 -24.78 -5.16
N ALA A 128 -2.75 -25.69 -4.66
CA ALA A 128 -4.21 -25.52 -4.57
C ALA A 128 -4.63 -24.35 -3.64
N SER A 129 -3.82 -24.04 -2.62
CA SER A 129 -4.04 -22.92 -1.72
C SER A 129 -3.47 -21.58 -2.23
N ILE A 130 -2.81 -21.57 -3.41
CA ILE A 130 -2.14 -20.40 -3.98
C ILE A 130 -2.78 -19.98 -5.30
N ASN A 131 -3.11 -20.94 -6.16
CA ASN A 131 -3.60 -20.68 -7.51
C ASN A 131 -5.02 -21.20 -7.71
N GLY A 132 -5.78 -20.47 -8.54
CA GLY A 132 -7.12 -20.86 -8.95
C GLY A 132 -8.25 -20.40 -8.00
N ALA A 133 -9.46 -20.72 -8.37
CA ALA A 133 -10.67 -20.23 -7.70
C ALA A 133 -10.88 -20.80 -6.29
N SER A 134 -10.32 -21.98 -5.99
CA SER A 134 -10.39 -22.60 -4.66
C SER A 134 -9.56 -21.87 -3.60
N SER A 135 -8.50 -21.16 -4.02
CA SER A 135 -7.64 -20.40 -3.12
C SER A 135 -8.17 -18.99 -2.79
N ALA A 136 -9.23 -18.55 -3.47
CA ALA A 136 -9.74 -17.19 -3.31
C ALA A 136 -10.58 -17.05 -2.03
N GLY A 137 -10.18 -16.10 -1.16
CA GLY A 137 -10.99 -15.62 -0.04
C GLY A 137 -12.04 -14.60 -0.48
N ILE A 138 -13.02 -14.31 0.39
CA ILE A 138 -14.00 -13.26 0.15
C ILE A 138 -13.30 -11.90 0.29
N PRO A 139 -13.34 -11.03 -0.72
CA PRO A 139 -12.64 -9.76 -0.72
C PRO A 139 -13.05 -8.82 0.41
N GLY A 140 -12.09 -8.06 0.93
CA GLY A 140 -12.32 -7.09 2.00
C GLY A 140 -12.10 -5.64 1.58
N ILE A 141 -11.20 -5.39 0.61
CA ILE A 141 -10.85 -4.02 0.20
C ILE A 141 -12.06 -3.18 -0.22
N PRO A 142 -13.00 -3.66 -1.06
CA PRO A 142 -14.15 -2.84 -1.44
C PRO A 142 -14.96 -2.37 -0.23
N ALA A 143 -15.19 -3.25 0.75
CA ALA A 143 -15.90 -2.89 1.98
C ALA A 143 -15.11 -1.87 2.83
N ALA A 144 -13.78 -1.98 2.87
CA ALA A 144 -12.93 -1.02 3.57
C ALA A 144 -13.01 0.38 2.95
N LEU A 145 -12.96 0.47 1.61
CA LEU A 145 -13.05 1.76 0.92
C LEU A 145 -14.39 2.46 1.22
N VAL A 146 -15.48 1.71 1.19
CA VAL A 146 -16.82 2.21 1.55
C VAL A 146 -16.86 2.63 3.02
N HIS A 147 -16.39 1.77 3.93
CA HIS A 147 -16.40 2.04 5.36
C HIS A 147 -15.57 3.29 5.73
N LEU A 148 -14.40 3.46 5.11
CA LEU A 148 -13.57 4.66 5.30
C LEU A 148 -14.28 5.92 4.81
N ALA A 149 -14.94 5.87 3.64
CA ALA A 149 -15.66 7.01 3.10
C ALA A 149 -16.86 7.40 3.98
N ASP A 150 -17.61 6.42 4.47
CA ASP A 150 -18.85 6.64 5.23
C ASP A 150 -18.59 7.13 6.67
N ASN A 151 -17.46 6.74 7.29
CA ASN A 151 -17.22 6.97 8.72
C ASN A 151 -16.07 7.95 9.01
N TYR A 152 -15.13 8.15 8.04
CA TYR A 152 -13.90 8.90 8.28
C TYR A 152 -13.60 9.95 7.19
N GLY A 153 -14.14 9.78 5.98
CA GLY A 153 -13.88 10.66 4.84
C GLY A 153 -14.68 11.97 4.88
N ASN A 154 -14.12 13.00 4.27
CA ASN A 154 -14.79 14.27 4.00
C ASN A 154 -15.41 14.34 2.61
N LEU A 155 -14.85 13.57 1.67
CA LEU A 155 -15.29 13.50 0.27
C LEU A 155 -16.22 12.32 0.03
N LYS A 156 -17.02 12.42 -1.00
CA LYS A 156 -17.86 11.30 -1.42
C LYS A 156 -17.05 10.24 -2.14
N LEU A 157 -17.40 8.98 -1.97
CA LEU A 157 -16.73 7.83 -2.59
C LEU A 157 -16.52 7.96 -4.12
N PRO A 158 -17.45 8.50 -4.93
CA PRO A 158 -17.19 8.75 -6.35
C PRO A 158 -16.01 9.70 -6.62
N GLN A 159 -15.77 10.68 -5.76
CA GLN A 159 -14.67 11.63 -5.92
C GLN A 159 -13.31 10.95 -5.64
N THR A 160 -13.23 10.16 -4.57
CA THR A 160 -12.00 9.46 -4.20
C THR A 160 -11.65 8.30 -5.13
N LEU A 161 -12.64 7.67 -5.77
CA LEU A 161 -12.43 6.57 -6.73
C LEU A 161 -12.22 7.04 -8.18
N ALA A 162 -12.57 8.29 -8.54
CA ALA A 162 -12.48 8.79 -9.91
C ALA A 162 -11.07 8.64 -10.52
N PRO A 163 -9.95 8.90 -9.84
CA PRO A 163 -8.61 8.73 -10.41
C PRO A 163 -8.33 7.26 -10.77
N ALA A 164 -8.69 6.31 -9.89
CA ALA A 164 -8.48 4.89 -10.14
C ALA A 164 -9.32 4.41 -11.35
N ILE A 165 -10.57 4.89 -11.46
CA ILE A 165 -11.43 4.62 -12.63
C ILE A 165 -10.77 5.14 -13.91
N GLY A 166 -10.18 6.35 -13.87
CA GLY A 166 -9.43 6.92 -14.99
C GLY A 166 -8.26 6.04 -15.41
N TYR A 167 -7.36 5.70 -14.48
CA TYR A 167 -6.22 4.82 -14.78
C TYR A 167 -6.63 3.43 -15.28
N ALA A 168 -7.73 2.89 -14.80
CA ALA A 168 -8.23 1.59 -15.27
C ALA A 168 -8.82 1.68 -16.71
N LYS A 169 -9.44 2.81 -17.08
CA LYS A 169 -9.98 3.05 -18.43
C LYS A 169 -8.91 3.38 -19.45
N ASP A 170 -8.00 4.30 -19.10
CA ASP A 170 -7.03 4.89 -20.02
C ASP A 170 -5.70 4.13 -20.02
N GLY A 171 -5.52 3.25 -19.04
CA GLY A 171 -4.34 2.41 -18.83
C GLY A 171 -3.19 3.15 -18.17
N PHE A 172 -2.33 2.38 -17.52
CA PHE A 172 -1.04 2.82 -16.99
C PHE A 172 0.10 2.20 -17.79
N SER A 173 1.28 2.84 -17.76
CA SER A 173 2.44 2.37 -18.52
C SER A 173 3.20 1.31 -17.74
N VAL A 174 3.59 0.23 -18.42
CA VAL A 174 4.50 -0.80 -17.90
C VAL A 174 5.87 -0.19 -17.64
N ASP A 175 6.40 -0.43 -16.45
CA ASP A 175 7.76 -0.09 -16.02
C ASP A 175 8.60 -1.36 -15.77
N GLU A 176 9.85 -1.19 -15.38
CA GLU A 176 10.77 -2.31 -15.10
C GLU A 176 10.30 -3.17 -13.92
N TYR A 177 9.65 -2.56 -12.94
CA TYR A 177 9.12 -3.30 -11.78
C TYR A 177 7.99 -4.22 -12.19
N TYR A 178 7.03 -3.71 -12.99
CA TYR A 178 5.97 -4.51 -13.58
C TYR A 178 6.53 -5.68 -14.39
N GLN A 179 7.51 -5.42 -15.29
CA GLN A 179 8.13 -6.49 -16.10
C GLN A 179 8.72 -7.60 -15.23
N ARG A 180 9.46 -7.23 -14.18
CA ARG A 180 10.04 -8.20 -13.24
C ARG A 180 8.96 -9.05 -12.57
N MET A 181 7.89 -8.44 -12.10
CA MET A 181 6.80 -9.14 -11.42
C MET A 181 5.96 -9.99 -12.37
N ALA A 182 5.68 -9.51 -13.58
CA ALA A 182 5.01 -10.27 -14.62
C ALA A 182 5.85 -11.49 -15.06
N THR A 183 7.16 -11.34 -15.19
CA THR A 183 8.10 -12.43 -15.47
C THR A 183 8.04 -13.50 -14.37
N PHE A 184 8.06 -13.08 -13.11
CA PHE A 184 7.97 -14.01 -11.97
C PHE A 184 6.67 -14.84 -11.98
N ARG A 185 5.57 -14.26 -12.45
CA ARG A 185 4.24 -14.89 -12.50
C ARG A 185 3.80 -15.32 -13.89
N LEU A 186 4.68 -15.27 -14.90
CA LEU A 186 4.33 -15.44 -16.31
C LEU A 186 3.51 -16.70 -16.56
N LYS A 187 3.96 -17.85 -16.05
CA LYS A 187 3.26 -19.13 -16.22
C LYS A 187 1.83 -19.08 -15.71
N ALA A 188 1.62 -18.56 -14.50
CA ALA A 188 0.28 -18.46 -13.90
C ALA A 188 -0.64 -17.47 -14.67
N LEU A 189 -0.05 -16.41 -15.22
CA LEU A 189 -0.78 -15.46 -16.08
C LEU A 189 -1.17 -16.11 -17.41
N GLN A 190 -0.29 -16.88 -18.01
CA GLN A 190 -0.54 -17.59 -19.27
C GLN A 190 -1.60 -18.70 -19.12
N GLU A 191 -1.65 -19.39 -17.98
CA GLU A 191 -2.64 -20.44 -17.68
C GLU A 191 -4.06 -19.88 -17.50
N ASN A 192 -4.22 -18.57 -17.25
CA ASN A 192 -5.52 -17.91 -17.14
C ASN A 192 -5.76 -16.96 -18.32
N SER A 193 -6.66 -17.33 -19.22
CA SER A 193 -6.91 -16.57 -20.46
C SER A 193 -7.37 -15.13 -20.22
N ALA A 194 -8.16 -14.87 -19.16
CA ALA A 194 -8.61 -13.52 -18.80
C ALA A 194 -7.44 -12.68 -18.26
N ALA A 195 -6.63 -13.23 -17.38
CA ALA A 195 -5.44 -12.54 -16.86
C ALA A 195 -4.41 -12.31 -17.98
N SER A 196 -4.16 -13.31 -18.84
CA SER A 196 -3.27 -13.19 -20.00
C SER A 196 -3.72 -12.04 -20.93
N ALA A 197 -5.00 -11.95 -21.23
CA ALA A 197 -5.54 -10.91 -22.12
C ALA A 197 -5.39 -9.48 -21.55
N ILE A 198 -5.33 -9.32 -20.23
CA ILE A 198 -5.23 -8.01 -19.56
C ILE A 198 -3.77 -7.64 -19.29
N PHE A 199 -2.99 -8.56 -18.73
CA PHE A 199 -1.69 -8.28 -18.14
C PHE A 199 -0.49 -8.67 -19.02
N LEU A 200 -0.72 -9.37 -20.12
CA LEU A 200 0.33 -9.79 -21.07
C LEU A 200 0.10 -9.14 -22.44
N GLN A 201 1.15 -9.00 -23.20
CA GLN A 201 1.14 -8.58 -24.59
C GLN A 201 1.35 -9.80 -25.49
N GLN A 202 0.28 -10.25 -26.17
CA GLN A 202 0.33 -11.46 -27.01
C GLN A 202 0.80 -12.72 -26.25
N GLY A 203 0.49 -12.82 -24.95
CA GLY A 203 0.89 -13.94 -24.09
C GLY A 203 2.29 -13.83 -23.48
N GLU A 204 3.01 -12.75 -23.75
CA GLU A 204 4.36 -12.49 -23.23
C GLU A 204 4.36 -11.27 -22.29
N VAL A 205 5.45 -11.10 -21.51
CA VAL A 205 5.64 -9.91 -20.67
C VAL A 205 5.66 -8.66 -21.54
N PRO A 206 4.83 -7.65 -21.25
CA PRO A 206 4.75 -6.46 -22.08
C PRO A 206 6.05 -5.65 -22.09
N GLU A 207 6.31 -4.95 -23.18
CA GLU A 207 7.43 -4.01 -23.28
C GLU A 207 7.25 -2.79 -22.39
N LEU A 208 8.37 -2.11 -22.07
CA LEU A 208 8.34 -0.84 -21.32
C LEU A 208 7.47 0.19 -22.05
N GLY A 209 6.61 0.87 -21.30
CA GLY A 209 5.69 1.85 -21.84
C GLY A 209 4.40 1.30 -22.46
N TYR A 210 4.28 -0.03 -22.60
CA TYR A 210 3.00 -0.65 -22.98
C TYR A 210 1.89 -0.23 -22.03
N LYS A 211 0.67 -0.02 -22.56
CA LYS A 211 -0.49 0.39 -21.76
C LYS A 211 -1.32 -0.79 -21.33
N VAL A 212 -1.32 -1.07 -20.03
CA VAL A 212 -2.23 -2.06 -19.41
C VAL A 212 -3.58 -1.39 -19.15
N ILE A 213 -4.62 -1.85 -19.82
CA ILE A 213 -5.99 -1.31 -19.72
C ILE A 213 -6.91 -2.33 -19.06
N GLN A 214 -7.64 -1.91 -18.02
CA GLN A 214 -8.47 -2.78 -17.19
C GLN A 214 -9.94 -2.33 -17.19
N ARG A 215 -10.60 -2.38 -18.35
CA ARG A 215 -11.97 -1.85 -18.53
C ARG A 215 -13.00 -2.45 -17.60
N ASP A 216 -12.89 -3.73 -17.26
CA ASP A 216 -13.84 -4.38 -16.36
C ASP A 216 -13.59 -4.01 -14.89
N LEU A 217 -12.33 -3.75 -14.52
CA LEU A 217 -11.99 -3.16 -13.22
C LEU A 217 -12.55 -1.73 -13.12
N ALA A 218 -12.44 -0.93 -14.19
CA ALA A 218 -13.03 0.41 -14.21
C ALA A 218 -14.54 0.37 -13.94
N LYS A 219 -15.28 -0.52 -14.62
CA LYS A 219 -16.73 -0.71 -14.38
C LYS A 219 -17.02 -1.17 -12.96
N THR A 220 -16.19 -2.04 -12.40
CA THR A 220 -16.33 -2.50 -11.01
C THR A 220 -16.16 -1.35 -10.04
N LEU A 221 -15.15 -0.51 -10.23
CA LEU A 221 -14.91 0.68 -9.42
C LEU A 221 -16.05 1.72 -9.57
N GLU A 222 -16.61 1.89 -10.77
CA GLU A 222 -17.80 2.72 -11.00
C GLU A 222 -19.00 2.21 -10.19
N ILE A 223 -19.27 0.90 -10.22
CA ILE A 223 -20.35 0.29 -9.45
C ILE A 223 -20.16 0.50 -7.95
N ILE A 224 -18.93 0.36 -7.45
CA ILE A 224 -18.61 0.63 -6.04
C ILE A 224 -18.82 2.13 -5.73
N ALA A 225 -18.37 3.01 -6.60
CA ALA A 225 -18.51 4.45 -6.44
C ALA A 225 -20.00 4.88 -6.34
N GLU A 226 -20.86 4.28 -7.16
CA GLU A 226 -22.27 4.62 -7.25
C GLU A 226 -23.13 3.96 -6.16
N SER A 227 -22.85 2.68 -5.84
CA SER A 227 -23.72 1.82 -5.04
C SER A 227 -23.07 1.30 -3.76
N GLY A 228 -21.83 1.72 -3.46
CA GLY A 228 -21.13 1.33 -2.24
C GLY A 228 -21.05 -0.18 -2.04
N PHE A 229 -21.27 -0.61 -0.81
CA PHE A 229 -21.21 -2.02 -0.41
C PHE A 229 -22.14 -2.91 -1.25
N SER A 230 -23.38 -2.51 -1.43
CA SER A 230 -24.37 -3.32 -2.18
C SER A 230 -23.96 -3.55 -3.63
N GLY A 231 -23.29 -2.56 -4.25
CA GLY A 231 -22.78 -2.66 -5.62
C GLY A 231 -21.82 -3.83 -5.82
N PHE A 232 -20.92 -4.06 -4.86
CA PHE A 232 -19.93 -5.13 -4.95
C PHE A 232 -20.41 -6.46 -4.36
N TYR A 233 -21.16 -6.46 -3.23
CA TYR A 233 -21.42 -7.67 -2.45
C TYR A 233 -22.81 -8.26 -2.62
N GLU A 234 -23.80 -7.51 -3.11
CA GLU A 234 -25.20 -7.95 -3.10
C GLU A 234 -25.85 -8.02 -4.47
N ASN A 235 -25.36 -7.26 -5.46
CA ASN A 235 -26.02 -7.10 -6.77
C ASN A 235 -25.45 -8.04 -7.86
N GLY A 236 -25.75 -7.72 -9.10
CA GLY A 236 -25.41 -8.52 -10.28
C GLY A 236 -23.91 -8.81 -10.44
N LEU A 237 -23.02 -7.93 -9.92
CA LEU A 237 -21.58 -8.17 -9.91
C LEU A 237 -21.24 -9.34 -8.98
N ALA A 238 -21.77 -9.36 -7.75
CA ALA A 238 -21.57 -10.46 -6.80
C ALA A 238 -22.03 -11.81 -7.39
N TRP A 239 -23.19 -11.83 -8.03
CA TRP A 239 -23.70 -13.02 -8.72
C TRP A 239 -22.76 -13.52 -9.81
N LYS A 240 -22.20 -12.62 -10.62
CA LYS A 240 -21.24 -12.97 -11.67
C LYS A 240 -19.97 -13.56 -11.07
N MET A 241 -19.42 -12.95 -10.04
CA MET A 241 -18.21 -13.43 -9.35
C MET A 241 -18.42 -14.80 -8.70
N VAL A 242 -19.50 -14.98 -7.94
CA VAL A 242 -19.83 -16.26 -7.30
C VAL A 242 -20.00 -17.37 -8.35
N ARG A 243 -20.72 -17.09 -9.44
CA ARG A 243 -20.92 -18.05 -10.52
C ARG A 243 -19.61 -18.45 -11.19
N ASP A 244 -18.74 -17.48 -11.46
CA ASP A 244 -17.46 -17.73 -12.11
C ASP A 244 -16.52 -18.51 -11.22
N VAL A 245 -16.37 -18.11 -9.95
CA VAL A 245 -15.58 -18.82 -8.94
C VAL A 245 -16.03 -20.28 -8.82
N ARG A 246 -17.33 -20.52 -8.74
CA ARG A 246 -17.89 -21.88 -8.67
C ARG A 246 -17.66 -22.70 -9.94
N LYS A 247 -17.79 -22.09 -11.11
CA LYS A 247 -17.50 -22.74 -12.40
C LYS A 247 -16.06 -23.25 -12.47
N HIS A 248 -15.13 -22.58 -11.80
CA HIS A 248 -13.71 -22.92 -11.79
C HIS A 248 -13.26 -23.68 -10.51
N GLY A 249 -14.19 -24.30 -9.78
CA GLY A 249 -13.91 -25.17 -8.64
C GLY A 249 -13.83 -24.51 -7.28
N GLY A 250 -14.07 -23.19 -7.19
CA GLY A 250 -14.18 -22.51 -5.90
C GLY A 250 -15.52 -22.72 -5.20
N ILE A 251 -15.62 -22.31 -3.95
CA ILE A 251 -16.73 -22.66 -3.04
C ILE A 251 -17.56 -21.47 -2.57
N TRP A 252 -17.39 -20.29 -3.16
CA TRP A 252 -18.13 -19.09 -2.80
C TRP A 252 -19.65 -19.25 -2.92
N THR A 253 -20.39 -18.52 -2.08
CA THR A 253 -21.85 -18.39 -2.12
C THR A 253 -22.24 -16.91 -2.01
N MET A 254 -23.47 -16.57 -2.41
CA MET A 254 -24.02 -15.22 -2.20
C MET A 254 -24.09 -14.86 -0.70
N LYS A 255 -24.25 -15.87 0.18
CA LYS A 255 -24.23 -15.64 1.62
C LYS A 255 -22.84 -15.19 2.08
N ASP A 256 -21.77 -15.73 1.52
CA ASP A 256 -20.39 -15.30 1.83
C ASP A 256 -20.19 -13.82 1.52
N MET A 257 -20.66 -13.40 0.34
CA MET A 257 -20.58 -12.02 -0.11
C MET A 257 -21.40 -11.09 0.79
N GLY A 258 -22.70 -11.33 0.92
CA GLY A 258 -23.63 -10.44 1.63
C GLY A 258 -23.44 -10.41 3.16
N THR A 259 -22.68 -11.35 3.74
CA THR A 259 -22.34 -11.35 5.19
C THR A 259 -20.92 -10.88 5.47
N TYR A 260 -20.18 -10.42 4.47
CA TYR A 260 -18.90 -9.80 4.72
C TYR A 260 -19.06 -8.47 5.48
N ALA A 261 -18.20 -8.23 6.43
CA ALA A 261 -18.14 -6.95 7.14
C ALA A 261 -16.70 -6.70 7.58
N VAL A 262 -16.24 -5.45 7.45
CA VAL A 262 -15.02 -4.98 8.08
C VAL A 262 -15.19 -4.97 9.60
N LYS A 263 -14.07 -5.04 10.32
CA LYS A 263 -14.08 -4.99 11.80
C LYS A 263 -13.15 -3.89 12.26
N GLU A 264 -13.66 -3.05 13.14
CA GLU A 264 -12.82 -2.13 13.90
C GLU A 264 -12.28 -2.85 15.13
N ARG A 265 -10.99 -2.69 15.36
CA ARG A 265 -10.27 -3.31 16.47
C ARG A 265 -9.41 -2.29 17.19
N SER A 266 -9.16 -2.51 18.47
CA SER A 266 -8.12 -1.77 19.18
C SER A 266 -6.76 -2.23 18.64
N PRO A 267 -5.87 -1.30 18.27
CA PRO A 267 -4.52 -1.65 17.85
C PRO A 267 -3.68 -2.15 19.02
N GLU A 268 -2.56 -2.76 18.72
CA GLU A 268 -1.50 -3.08 19.68
C GLU A 268 -0.71 -1.81 20.00
N VAL A 269 -0.48 -1.55 21.29
CA VAL A 269 0.30 -0.39 21.76
C VAL A 269 1.41 -0.85 22.67
N VAL A 270 2.64 -0.49 22.34
CA VAL A 270 3.81 -0.77 23.17
C VAL A 270 4.60 0.50 23.44
N ILE A 271 5.12 0.62 24.67
CA ILE A 271 6.07 1.68 25.04
C ILE A 271 7.47 1.10 25.04
N TYR A 272 8.35 1.69 24.24
CA TYR A 272 9.74 1.30 24.16
C TYR A 272 10.65 2.53 24.27
N LYS A 273 11.52 2.56 25.28
CA LYS A 273 12.45 3.68 25.56
C LYS A 273 11.75 5.07 25.50
N GLY A 274 10.55 5.18 26.06
CA GLY A 274 9.76 6.42 26.08
C GLY A 274 8.97 6.74 24.81
N MET A 275 9.12 5.95 23.76
CA MET A 275 8.34 6.07 22.52
C MET A 275 7.09 5.19 22.59
N ARG A 276 5.94 5.75 22.19
CA ARG A 276 4.70 4.99 21.98
C ARG A 276 4.66 4.48 20.54
N LEU A 277 4.64 3.16 20.38
CA LEU A 277 4.44 2.51 19.10
C LEU A 277 3.02 1.93 19.04
N VAL A 278 2.32 2.21 17.96
CA VAL A 278 0.99 1.71 17.68
C VAL A 278 1.06 0.84 16.43
N SER A 279 0.55 -0.36 16.50
CA SER A 279 0.65 -1.34 15.41
C SER A 279 -0.62 -2.17 15.27
N ALA A 280 -0.70 -2.96 14.19
CA ALA A 280 -1.82 -3.85 13.97
C ALA A 280 -1.89 -4.94 15.04
N SER A 281 -3.06 -5.12 15.64
CA SER A 281 -3.39 -6.24 16.53
C SER A 281 -3.80 -7.50 15.75
N LEU A 282 -4.19 -8.56 16.44
CA LEU A 282 -4.71 -9.77 15.79
C LEU A 282 -5.93 -9.46 14.89
N PRO A 283 -6.03 -10.11 13.74
CA PRO A 283 -5.35 -11.34 13.32
C PRO A 283 -3.97 -11.11 12.67
N SER A 284 -3.44 -9.89 12.67
CA SER A 284 -2.03 -9.65 12.34
C SER A 284 -1.16 -9.96 13.54
N SER A 285 -0.19 -10.86 13.38
CA SER A 285 0.79 -11.15 14.43
C SER A 285 1.87 -10.06 14.56
N GLY A 286 1.95 -9.13 13.60
CA GLY A 286 3.07 -8.18 13.48
C GLY A 286 3.25 -7.29 14.70
N GLY A 287 2.16 -6.70 15.20
CA GLY A 287 2.21 -5.83 16.37
C GLY A 287 2.60 -6.56 17.65
N LEU A 288 2.04 -7.75 17.90
CA LEU A 288 2.38 -8.56 19.07
C LEU A 288 3.83 -9.03 19.03
N VAL A 289 4.30 -9.58 17.90
CA VAL A 289 5.69 -10.02 17.74
C VAL A 289 6.65 -8.85 17.96
N LEU A 290 6.34 -7.68 17.40
CA LEU A 290 7.15 -6.47 17.61
C LEU A 290 7.15 -6.05 19.08
N SER A 291 5.98 -6.06 19.73
CA SER A 291 5.82 -5.74 21.15
C SER A 291 6.68 -6.65 22.05
N GLU A 292 6.61 -7.96 21.84
CA GLU A 292 7.42 -8.95 22.58
C GLU A 292 8.92 -8.72 22.38
N ILE A 293 9.36 -8.51 21.14
CA ILE A 293 10.77 -8.26 20.82
C ILE A 293 11.26 -7.00 21.54
N LEU A 294 10.52 -5.89 21.42
CA LEU A 294 10.92 -4.62 22.00
C LEU A 294 10.92 -4.65 23.53
N GLN A 295 9.94 -5.33 24.15
CA GLN A 295 9.91 -5.49 25.60
C GLN A 295 11.09 -6.32 26.12
N MET A 296 11.45 -7.42 25.44
CA MET A 296 12.66 -8.19 25.80
C MET A 296 13.93 -7.35 25.65
N LEU A 297 14.04 -6.57 24.58
CA LEU A 297 15.22 -5.74 24.31
C LEU A 297 15.30 -4.51 25.22
N ALA A 298 14.20 -4.06 25.83
CA ALA A 298 14.19 -2.94 26.76
C ALA A 298 15.01 -3.18 28.04
N GLU A 299 15.20 -4.44 28.41
CA GLU A 299 15.99 -4.85 29.57
C GLU A 299 17.52 -4.75 29.36
N PHE A 300 17.95 -4.41 28.13
CA PHE A 300 19.36 -4.38 27.76
C PHE A 300 19.78 -3.01 27.20
N ASP A 301 21.00 -2.57 27.52
CA ASP A 301 21.60 -1.40 26.91
C ASP A 301 22.30 -1.78 25.59
N LEU A 302 21.51 -1.74 24.50
CA LEU A 302 22.00 -2.12 23.17
C LEU A 302 23.03 -1.11 22.62
N GLU A 303 23.11 0.11 23.15
CA GLU A 303 24.01 1.16 22.66
C GLU A 303 25.43 0.92 23.17
N GLU A 304 25.59 0.34 24.37
CA GLU A 304 26.88 -0.03 24.94
C GLU A 304 27.43 -1.36 24.41
N MET A 305 26.64 -2.12 23.65
CA MET A 305 27.06 -3.40 23.08
C MET A 305 27.87 -3.20 21.79
N ASP A 306 28.84 -4.08 21.56
CA ASP A 306 29.43 -4.21 20.23
C ASP A 306 28.39 -4.74 19.21
N GLU A 307 28.72 -4.63 17.93
CA GLU A 307 27.78 -5.00 16.86
C GLU A 307 27.37 -6.47 16.92
N VAL A 308 28.30 -7.36 17.23
CA VAL A 308 28.03 -8.82 17.27
C VAL A 308 27.09 -9.16 18.42
N GLN A 309 27.34 -8.59 19.60
CA GLN A 309 26.50 -8.76 20.77
C GLN A 309 25.09 -8.22 20.50
N ARG A 310 25.00 -7.00 19.96
CA ARG A 310 23.70 -6.36 19.63
C ARG A 310 22.88 -7.21 18.66
N ILE A 311 23.49 -7.68 17.56
CA ILE A 311 22.84 -8.56 16.60
C ILE A 311 22.40 -9.85 17.28
N HIS A 312 23.24 -10.46 18.12
CA HIS A 312 22.91 -11.68 18.83
C HIS A 312 21.66 -11.50 19.73
N PHE A 313 21.58 -10.41 20.52
CA PHE A 313 20.43 -10.14 21.38
C PHE A 313 19.15 -9.92 20.57
N ILE A 314 19.23 -9.15 19.46
CA ILE A 314 18.09 -8.94 18.56
C ILE A 314 17.59 -10.27 17.99
N VAL A 315 18.48 -11.11 17.47
CA VAL A 315 18.13 -12.40 16.88
C VAL A 315 17.52 -13.33 17.93
N GLU A 316 18.06 -13.36 19.15
CA GLU A 316 17.53 -14.19 20.22
C GLU A 316 16.14 -13.73 20.71
N ALA A 317 15.89 -12.42 20.76
CA ALA A 317 14.56 -11.88 21.03
C ALA A 317 13.57 -12.24 19.91
N MET A 318 13.98 -12.08 18.63
CA MET A 318 13.17 -12.50 17.48
C MET A 318 12.84 -14.00 17.52
N ARG A 319 13.81 -14.86 17.82
CA ARG A 319 13.57 -16.33 17.91
C ARG A 319 12.50 -16.67 18.93
N ARG A 320 12.47 -16.01 20.09
CA ARG A 320 11.46 -16.24 21.14
C ARG A 320 10.08 -15.77 20.69
N ALA A 321 9.98 -14.56 20.21
CA ALA A 321 8.71 -14.00 19.72
C ALA A 321 8.14 -14.82 18.54
N TYR A 322 8.97 -15.28 17.60
CA TYR A 322 8.52 -16.15 16.50
C TYR A 322 8.14 -17.56 16.95
N ARG A 323 8.75 -18.09 18.00
CA ARG A 323 8.32 -19.34 18.62
C ARG A 323 6.92 -19.18 19.22
N ASP A 324 6.70 -18.10 19.95
CA ASP A 324 5.41 -17.84 20.60
C ASP A 324 4.32 -17.56 19.55
N ARG A 325 4.67 -16.83 18.47
CA ARG A 325 3.81 -16.69 17.29
C ARG A 325 3.38 -18.04 16.72
N ALA A 326 4.30 -18.98 16.55
CA ALA A 326 4.00 -20.30 15.97
C ALA A 326 3.14 -21.19 16.90
N GLN A 327 3.20 -20.94 18.21
CA GLN A 327 2.51 -21.76 19.21
C GLN A 327 1.13 -21.21 19.59
N TYR A 328 0.94 -19.88 19.58
CA TYR A 328 -0.22 -19.22 20.18
C TYR A 328 -0.99 -18.29 19.22
N MET A 329 -0.48 -18.03 18.01
CA MET A 329 -1.07 -17.14 17.01
C MET A 329 -1.22 -17.89 15.63
#